data_a3c582ca12a70f1e29f5dfed3e92d6b0
#
_entry.id   a3c582ca12a70f1e29f5dfed3e92d6b0
#
_cell.length_a   1.000
_cell.length_b   1.000
_cell.length_c   1.000
_cell.angle_alpha   90.00
_cell.angle_beta   90.00
_cell.angle_gamma   90.00
#
_symmetry.space_group_name_H-M   'P 1'
#
loop_
_entity.id
_entity.type
_entity.pdbx_description
1 polymer ?
#
loop_
_entity_poly.entity_id
_entity_poly.type
_entity_poly.pdbx_seq_one_letter_code
_entity_poly.pdbx_strand_id
1 'polypeptide(L)'
;MTDTGIHRDPVGRRARCVPAALVLCLCLMAGAALAETAQAARTWFVSGAELARLLQGKGEGGFCSSDQCRDLSSARASAYIQGVADAGRGQWCGQGQILPHELVDRVASHIRQLPAERLQQDAASLVIEALQTALPCQPPASSSDRAHAAQRAR
;
A
#
# COMPACT_ATOMS: atom_id res chain seq x y z
N MET A 1 -65.41 36.88 -52.84
CA MET A 1 -65.79 37.78 -51.76
C MET A 1 -65.42 37.07 -50.47
N THR A 2 -64.40 37.49 -49.87
CA THR A 2 -64.07 37.56 -48.45
C THR A 2 -62.56 37.43 -48.30
N ASP A 3 -62.07 38.59 -47.97
CA ASP A 3 -60.62 38.86 -47.69
C ASP A 3 -60.28 38.32 -46.28
N THR A 4 -59.20 37.53 -46.20
CA THR A 4 -58.73 37.04 -44.91
C THR A 4 -57.32 37.55 -44.66
N GLY A 5 -57.24 38.65 -43.90
CA GLY A 5 -55.99 39.29 -43.51
C GLY A 5 -55.08 38.36 -42.71
N ILE A 6 -53.84 38.27 -43.15
CA ILE A 6 -52.77 37.57 -42.47
C ILE A 6 -52.09 38.54 -41.50
N HIS A 7 -52.36 38.38 -40.24
CA HIS A 7 -51.70 39.10 -39.16
C HIS A 7 -50.31 38.47 -38.89
N ARG A 8 -49.24 39.16 -39.24
CA ARG A 8 -47.86 38.78 -38.91
C ARG A 8 -47.46 39.40 -37.59
N ASP A 9 -47.39 38.58 -36.54
CA ASP A 9 -46.79 39.00 -35.30
C ASP A 9 -45.25 38.98 -35.43
N PRO A 10 -44.52 40.03 -35.02
CA PRO A 10 -43.08 40.03 -34.96
C PRO A 10 -42.63 39.37 -33.65
N VAL A 11 -42.21 38.09 -33.74
CA VAL A 11 -41.56 37.40 -32.62
C VAL A 11 -40.23 38.07 -32.33
N GLY A 12 -40.26 38.93 -31.31
CA GLY A 12 -39.07 39.55 -30.77
C GLY A 12 -38.13 38.52 -30.16
N ARG A 13 -37.05 38.18 -30.86
CA ARG A 13 -35.92 37.43 -30.32
C ARG A 13 -35.23 38.27 -29.23
N ARG A 14 -35.61 38.06 -27.99
CA ARG A 14 -34.82 38.54 -26.85
C ARG A 14 -33.57 37.67 -26.80
N ALA A 15 -32.47 38.14 -27.38
CA ALA A 15 -31.14 37.61 -27.13
C ALA A 15 -30.82 37.80 -25.64
N ARG A 16 -30.92 36.72 -24.88
CA ARG A 16 -30.42 36.66 -23.49
C ARG A 16 -28.90 36.65 -23.57
N CYS A 17 -28.29 37.80 -23.39
CA CYS A 17 -26.85 37.89 -23.15
C CYS A 17 -26.58 37.19 -21.82
N VAL A 18 -26.11 35.95 -21.87
CA VAL A 18 -25.53 35.28 -20.72
C VAL A 18 -24.23 36.02 -20.42
N PRO A 19 -24.05 36.59 -19.22
CA PRO A 19 -22.82 37.33 -18.91
C PRO A 19 -21.62 36.37 -19.02
N ALA A 20 -20.62 36.79 -19.78
CA ALA A 20 -19.38 36.04 -20.04
C ALA A 20 -18.70 35.54 -18.75
N ALA A 21 -18.93 36.23 -17.64
CA ALA A 21 -18.46 35.81 -16.30
C ALA A 21 -19.02 34.47 -15.83
N LEU A 22 -20.26 34.11 -16.19
CA LEU A 22 -20.91 32.87 -15.77
C LEU A 22 -20.35 31.64 -16.52
N VAL A 23 -19.98 31.83 -17.79
CA VAL A 23 -19.34 30.78 -18.60
C VAL A 23 -17.91 30.55 -18.14
N LEU A 24 -17.18 31.59 -17.76
CA LEU A 24 -15.81 31.45 -17.25
C LEU A 24 -15.77 30.73 -15.89
N CYS A 25 -16.72 30.99 -14.99
CA CYS A 25 -16.83 30.31 -13.70
C CYS A 25 -17.14 28.79 -13.85
N LEU A 26 -18.01 28.43 -14.81
CA LEU A 26 -18.35 27.04 -15.09
C LEU A 26 -17.15 26.26 -15.66
N CYS A 27 -16.31 26.89 -16.48
CA CYS A 27 -15.08 26.24 -17.00
C CYS A 27 -14.01 26.03 -15.92
N LEU A 28 -13.92 26.88 -14.90
CA LEU A 28 -12.97 26.74 -13.80
C LEU A 28 -13.38 25.64 -12.82
N MET A 29 -14.67 25.38 -12.64
CA MET A 29 -15.16 24.28 -11.78
C MET A 29 -15.03 22.90 -12.43
N ALA A 30 -15.03 22.78 -13.75
CA ALA A 30 -14.84 21.53 -14.48
C ALA A 30 -13.38 21.01 -14.42
N GLY A 31 -12.41 21.90 -14.21
CA GLY A 31 -10.99 21.54 -14.11
C GLY A 31 -10.58 20.87 -12.78
N ALA A 32 -11.31 21.13 -11.70
CA ALA A 32 -10.98 20.59 -10.39
C ALA A 32 -11.42 19.11 -10.20
N ALA A 33 -12.40 18.63 -10.97
CA ALA A 33 -12.93 17.26 -10.85
C ALA A 33 -12.07 16.21 -11.58
N LEU A 34 -11.12 16.61 -12.43
CA LEU A 34 -10.26 15.66 -13.17
C LEU A 34 -8.94 15.35 -12.48
N ALA A 35 -8.62 16.02 -11.36
CA ALA A 35 -7.38 15.79 -10.63
C ALA A 35 -7.44 14.60 -9.66
N GLU A 36 -8.61 14.03 -9.39
CA GLU A 36 -8.81 13.01 -8.36
C GLU A 36 -8.80 11.58 -8.90
N THR A 37 -8.68 11.36 -10.19
CA THR A 37 -8.67 10.03 -10.80
C THR A 37 -7.30 9.58 -11.34
N ALA A 38 -6.23 10.31 -11.05
CA ALA A 38 -4.89 9.77 -11.17
C ALA A 38 -4.62 8.86 -9.96
N GLN A 39 -5.43 7.82 -9.81
CA GLN A 39 -5.03 6.65 -9.04
C GLN A 39 -3.72 6.20 -9.67
N ALA A 40 -2.62 6.48 -8.98
CA ALA A 40 -1.29 6.13 -9.42
C ALA A 40 -1.34 4.70 -9.96
N ALA A 41 -0.97 4.53 -11.23
CA ALA A 41 -0.88 3.21 -11.84
C ALA A 41 -0.13 2.34 -10.85
N ARG A 42 -0.80 1.31 -10.32
CA ARG A 42 -0.26 0.48 -9.26
C ARG A 42 1.03 -0.14 -9.77
N THR A 43 2.14 0.43 -9.37
CA THR A 43 3.41 -0.26 -9.55
C THR A 43 3.32 -1.53 -8.70
N TRP A 44 3.83 -2.64 -9.17
CA TRP A 44 3.84 -3.88 -8.39
C TRP A 44 4.78 -3.85 -7.17
N PHE A 45 5.25 -2.68 -6.84
CA PHE A 45 6.06 -2.37 -5.69
C PHE A 45 5.16 -2.27 -4.44
N VAL A 46 5.41 -3.10 -3.44
CA VAL A 46 4.74 -3.05 -2.15
C VAL A 46 5.59 -2.23 -1.20
N SER A 47 5.04 -1.13 -0.67
CA SER A 47 5.70 -0.33 0.36
C SER A 47 5.51 -0.92 1.75
N GLY A 48 6.39 -0.57 2.69
CA GLY A 48 6.22 -0.91 4.10
C GLY A 48 4.88 -0.42 4.67
N ALA A 49 4.41 0.76 4.24
CA ALA A 49 3.11 1.30 4.65
C ALA A 49 1.93 0.45 4.14
N GLU A 50 2.03 -0.08 2.92
CA GLU A 50 1.03 -1.01 2.39
C GLU A 50 1.04 -2.32 3.16
N LEU A 51 2.22 -2.91 3.39
CA LEU A 51 2.37 -4.12 4.20
C LEU A 51 1.82 -3.91 5.62
N ALA A 52 2.09 -2.78 6.25
CA ALA A 52 1.55 -2.44 7.57
C ALA A 52 0.02 -2.40 7.59
N ARG A 53 -0.62 -1.86 6.54
CA ARG A 53 -2.10 -1.87 6.42
C ARG A 53 -2.65 -3.28 6.26
N LEU A 54 -2.02 -4.10 5.42
CA LEU A 54 -2.42 -5.50 5.21
C LEU A 54 -2.32 -6.30 6.51
N LEU A 55 -1.24 -6.14 7.28
CA LEU A 55 -1.05 -6.76 8.60
C LEU A 55 -2.10 -6.34 9.63
N GLN A 56 -2.70 -5.15 9.48
CA GLN A 56 -3.79 -4.66 10.32
C GLN A 56 -5.18 -5.16 9.85
N GLY A 57 -5.25 -6.00 8.84
CA GLY A 57 -6.51 -6.42 8.24
C GLY A 57 -7.21 -5.30 7.44
N LYS A 58 -6.49 -4.25 7.04
CA LYS A 58 -7.01 -3.16 6.22
C LYS A 58 -6.74 -3.48 4.76
N GLY A 59 -7.76 -3.65 3.95
CA GLY A 59 -7.62 -3.93 2.52
C GLY A 59 -6.84 -2.85 1.75
N GLU A 60 -6.66 -3.03 0.46
CA GLU A 60 -5.90 -2.12 -0.41
C GLU A 60 -6.38 -0.67 -0.35
N GLY A 61 -7.69 -0.45 -0.19
CA GLY A 61 -8.29 0.88 0.01
C GLY A 61 -8.20 1.42 1.44
N GLY A 62 -7.53 0.72 2.36
CA GLY A 62 -7.42 1.13 3.76
C GLY A 62 -8.63 0.78 4.63
N PHE A 63 -9.66 0.17 4.06
CA PHE A 63 -10.88 -0.23 4.75
C PHE A 63 -11.28 -1.65 4.41
N CYS A 64 -11.68 -2.42 5.42
CA CYS A 64 -12.37 -3.69 5.25
C CYS A 64 -13.72 -3.61 5.98
N SER A 65 -14.80 -3.77 5.24
CA SER A 65 -16.17 -3.75 5.77
C SER A 65 -16.65 -5.10 6.28
N SER A 66 -15.92 -6.19 6.01
CA SER A 66 -16.28 -7.55 6.39
C SER A 66 -15.12 -8.32 6.98
N ASP A 67 -15.42 -9.37 7.74
CA ASP A 67 -14.40 -10.30 8.26
C ASP A 67 -13.61 -10.95 7.13
N GLN A 68 -14.29 -11.38 6.08
CA GLN A 68 -13.64 -11.98 4.91
C GLN A 68 -12.61 -11.04 4.26
N CYS A 69 -12.90 -9.74 4.19
CA CYS A 69 -11.94 -8.76 3.69
C CYS A 69 -10.71 -8.68 4.61
N ARG A 70 -10.91 -8.68 5.93
CA ARG A 70 -9.81 -8.66 6.91
C ARG A 70 -8.95 -9.92 6.83
N ASP A 71 -9.58 -11.07 6.72
CA ASP A 71 -8.88 -12.36 6.60
C ASP A 71 -8.05 -12.42 5.32
N LEU A 72 -8.62 -11.99 4.19
CA LEU A 72 -7.90 -11.92 2.92
C LEU A 72 -6.71 -10.97 2.99
N SER A 73 -6.89 -9.81 3.63
CA SER A 73 -5.82 -8.83 3.82
C SER A 73 -4.65 -9.42 4.62
N SER A 74 -4.95 -10.08 5.74
CA SER A 74 -3.96 -10.74 6.59
C SER A 74 -3.28 -11.91 5.89
N ALA A 75 -4.05 -12.70 5.12
CA ALA A 75 -3.49 -13.81 4.34
C ALA A 75 -2.52 -13.31 3.25
N ARG A 76 -2.83 -12.20 2.60
CA ARG A 76 -1.93 -11.56 1.61
C ARG A 76 -0.63 -11.08 2.25
N ALA A 77 -0.72 -10.42 3.42
CA ALA A 77 0.46 -10.01 4.16
C ALA A 77 1.35 -11.22 4.53
N SER A 78 0.73 -12.28 5.03
CA SER A 78 1.43 -13.52 5.41
C SER A 78 2.11 -14.18 4.21
N ALA A 79 1.40 -14.30 3.10
CA ALA A 79 1.96 -14.87 1.87
C ALA A 79 3.13 -14.04 1.31
N TYR A 80 2.99 -12.70 1.34
CA TYR A 80 4.06 -11.81 0.92
C TYR A 80 5.31 -11.97 1.77
N ILE A 81 5.17 -11.94 3.10
CA ILE A 81 6.28 -12.09 4.05
C ILE A 81 6.99 -13.45 3.87
N GLN A 82 6.24 -14.53 3.76
CA GLN A 82 6.80 -15.87 3.54
C GLN A 82 7.54 -15.96 2.19
N GLY A 83 6.98 -15.39 1.13
CA GLY A 83 7.64 -15.32 -0.18
C GLY A 83 8.95 -14.55 -0.17
N VAL A 84 8.99 -13.40 0.51
CA VAL A 84 10.22 -12.62 0.68
C VAL A 84 11.24 -13.38 1.54
N ALA A 85 10.82 -13.99 2.62
CA ALA A 85 11.68 -14.79 3.48
C ALA A 85 12.32 -15.97 2.72
N ASP A 86 11.55 -16.60 1.86
CA ASP A 86 12.00 -17.72 1.01
C ASP A 86 13.01 -17.23 -0.05
N ALA A 87 12.72 -16.11 -0.71
CA ALA A 87 13.62 -15.50 -1.69
C ALA A 87 14.93 -15.01 -1.05
N GLY A 88 14.85 -14.54 0.20
CA GLY A 88 15.99 -14.03 0.97
C GLY A 88 16.78 -15.10 1.74
N ARG A 89 16.69 -16.38 1.36
CA ARG A 89 17.46 -17.45 1.99
C ARG A 89 18.95 -17.13 2.04
N GLY A 90 19.55 -17.33 3.20
CA GLY A 90 20.97 -17.03 3.43
C GLY A 90 21.24 -15.61 3.92
N GLN A 91 20.26 -14.70 3.89
CA GLN A 91 20.37 -13.38 4.49
C GLN A 91 19.95 -13.36 5.97
N TRP A 92 19.22 -14.36 6.43
CA TRP A 92 18.76 -14.57 7.79
C TRP A 92 18.86 -16.03 8.16
N CYS A 93 18.86 -16.39 9.44
CA CYS A 93 19.02 -17.76 9.90
C CYS A 93 17.81 -18.20 10.74
N GLY A 94 17.56 -19.52 10.76
CA GLY A 94 16.38 -20.10 11.41
C GLY A 94 15.41 -20.75 10.44
N GLN A 95 15.78 -20.85 9.15
CA GLN A 95 15.00 -21.61 8.17
C GLN A 95 14.80 -23.06 8.64
N GLY A 96 13.55 -23.53 8.58
CA GLY A 96 13.17 -24.86 9.03
C GLY A 96 13.04 -25.04 10.56
N GLN A 97 13.29 -23.98 11.34
CA GLN A 97 13.18 -23.99 12.81
C GLN A 97 12.10 -23.04 13.33
N ILE A 98 11.60 -22.13 12.49
CA ILE A 98 10.55 -21.17 12.84
C ILE A 98 9.26 -21.52 12.13
N LEU A 99 8.13 -21.42 12.83
CA LEU A 99 6.82 -21.65 12.24
C LEU A 99 6.38 -20.45 11.39
N PRO A 100 5.58 -20.64 10.33
CA PRO A 100 5.17 -19.56 9.45
C PRO A 100 4.49 -18.37 10.16
N HIS A 101 3.65 -18.64 11.16
CA HIS A 101 2.99 -17.59 11.93
C HIS A 101 3.96 -16.81 12.82
N GLU A 102 4.94 -17.47 13.45
CA GLU A 102 5.97 -16.81 14.26
C GLU A 102 6.86 -15.91 13.41
N LEU A 103 7.18 -16.33 12.19
CA LEU A 103 7.92 -15.52 11.23
C LEU A 103 7.15 -14.24 10.89
N VAL A 104 5.85 -14.37 10.61
CA VAL A 104 4.96 -13.22 10.34
C VAL A 104 4.89 -12.29 11.55
N ASP A 105 4.75 -12.81 12.76
CA ASP A 105 4.65 -12.05 13.99
C ASP A 105 5.93 -11.23 14.28
N ARG A 106 7.11 -11.78 13.99
CA ARG A 106 8.38 -11.06 14.15
C ARG A 106 8.46 -9.88 13.17
N VAL A 107 8.12 -10.11 11.91
CA VAL A 107 8.08 -9.05 10.90
C VAL A 107 7.04 -7.99 11.26
N ALA A 108 5.83 -8.40 11.65
CA ALA A 108 4.76 -7.49 12.06
C ALA A 108 5.17 -6.62 13.27
N SER A 109 5.90 -7.21 14.21
CA SER A 109 6.40 -6.49 15.39
C SER A 109 7.45 -5.45 15.01
N HIS A 110 8.35 -5.76 14.09
CA HIS A 110 9.33 -4.83 13.57
C HIS A 110 8.65 -3.67 12.80
N ILE A 111 7.77 -4.00 11.85
CA ILE A 111 7.06 -3.01 11.02
C ILE A 111 6.26 -2.01 11.88
N ARG A 112 5.63 -2.45 12.98
CA ARG A 112 4.88 -1.57 13.89
C ARG A 112 5.76 -0.55 14.63
N GLN A 113 7.04 -0.78 14.75
CA GLN A 113 7.98 0.09 15.45
C GLN A 113 8.68 1.10 14.52
N LEU A 114 8.52 0.94 13.21
CA LEU A 114 9.16 1.82 12.23
C LEU A 114 8.44 3.18 12.15
N PRO A 115 9.19 4.28 12.05
CA PRO A 115 8.62 5.59 11.77
C PRO A 115 8.04 5.66 10.36
N ALA A 116 7.15 6.64 10.13
CA ALA A 116 6.41 6.78 8.87
C ALA A 116 7.32 6.89 7.64
N GLU A 117 8.46 7.57 7.76
CA GLU A 117 9.43 7.74 6.68
C GLU A 117 10.05 6.40 6.24
N ARG A 118 10.31 5.52 7.21
CA ARG A 118 10.84 4.18 6.93
C ARG A 118 9.80 3.31 6.23
N LEU A 119 8.54 3.47 6.56
CA LEU A 119 7.44 2.73 5.93
C LEU A 119 7.21 3.09 4.45
N GLN A 120 7.82 4.17 3.94
CA GLN A 120 7.80 4.47 2.51
C GLN A 120 8.79 3.62 1.69
N GLN A 121 9.69 2.92 2.35
CA GLN A 121 10.66 2.04 1.70
C GLN A 121 10.00 0.76 1.19
N ASP A 122 10.76 0.03 0.38
CA ASP A 122 10.38 -1.29 -0.13
C ASP A 122 10.09 -2.27 1.01
N ALA A 123 8.91 -2.89 0.97
CA ALA A 123 8.48 -3.83 2.00
C ALA A 123 9.37 -5.07 2.06
N ALA A 124 9.92 -5.54 0.93
CA ALA A 124 10.79 -6.72 0.93
C ALA A 124 12.09 -6.44 1.70
N SER A 125 12.69 -5.27 1.51
CA SER A 125 13.86 -4.85 2.27
C SER A 125 13.59 -4.78 3.77
N LEU A 126 12.44 -4.23 4.17
CA LEU A 126 12.04 -4.15 5.58
C LEU A 126 11.74 -5.53 6.20
N VAL A 127 11.20 -6.46 5.42
CA VAL A 127 11.01 -7.87 5.86
C VAL A 127 12.35 -8.53 6.11
N ILE A 128 13.31 -8.41 5.19
CA ILE A 128 14.65 -8.99 5.37
C ILE A 128 15.34 -8.36 6.59
N GLU A 129 15.29 -7.04 6.75
CA GLU A 129 15.84 -6.34 7.93
C GLU A 129 15.24 -6.88 9.24
N ALA A 130 13.91 -7.06 9.28
CA ALA A 130 13.22 -7.63 10.43
C ALA A 130 13.72 -9.04 10.77
N LEU A 131 13.88 -9.89 9.74
CA LEU A 131 14.34 -11.26 9.91
C LEU A 131 15.82 -11.32 10.33
N GLN A 132 16.68 -10.49 9.77
CA GLN A 132 18.08 -10.39 10.18
C GLN A 132 18.22 -9.94 11.63
N THR A 133 17.35 -9.02 12.07
CA THR A 133 17.34 -8.52 13.44
C THR A 133 16.85 -9.57 14.43
N ALA A 134 15.77 -10.29 14.07
CA ALA A 134 15.15 -11.27 14.95
C ALA A 134 15.85 -12.64 14.93
N LEU A 135 16.47 -12.99 13.81
CA LEU A 135 17.06 -14.29 13.53
C LEU A 135 18.44 -14.12 12.87
N PRO A 136 19.39 -13.49 13.56
CA PRO A 136 20.71 -13.23 13.00
C PRO A 136 21.47 -14.53 12.74
N CYS A 137 22.19 -14.58 11.63
CA CYS A 137 23.14 -15.64 11.37
C CYS A 137 24.33 -15.47 12.31
N GLN A 138 24.57 -16.44 13.18
CA GLN A 138 25.74 -16.42 14.01
C GLN A 138 26.99 -16.57 13.15
N PRO A 139 28.03 -15.76 13.36
CA PRO A 139 29.32 -16.01 12.75
C PRO A 139 29.78 -17.45 13.12
N PRO A 140 30.45 -18.16 12.21
CA PRO A 140 31.02 -19.45 12.57
C PRO A 140 31.91 -19.26 13.81
N ALA A 141 31.68 -20.10 14.86
CA ALA A 141 32.40 -20.02 16.12
C ALA A 141 33.91 -19.95 15.84
N SER A 142 34.56 -18.93 16.36
CA SER A 142 35.98 -18.74 16.16
C SER A 142 36.76 -19.97 16.71
N SER A 143 37.95 -20.19 16.17
CA SER A 143 38.80 -21.31 16.68
C SER A 143 39.10 -21.16 18.18
N SER A 144 39.14 -19.94 18.70
CA SER A 144 39.28 -19.64 20.13
C SER A 144 38.06 -20.08 20.96
N ASP A 145 36.82 -19.85 20.47
CA ASP A 145 35.60 -20.27 21.17
C ASP A 145 35.50 -21.79 21.26
N ARG A 146 35.92 -22.51 20.19
CA ARG A 146 35.98 -23.98 20.19
C ARG A 146 37.02 -24.51 21.16
N ALA A 147 38.19 -23.84 21.28
CA ALA A 147 39.22 -24.20 22.23
C ALA A 147 38.74 -24.05 23.70
N HIS A 148 38.07 -22.94 24.01
CA HIS A 148 37.50 -22.71 25.34
C HIS A 148 36.35 -23.66 25.68
N ALA A 149 35.51 -24.04 24.73
CA ALA A 149 34.46 -25.03 24.93
C ALA A 149 35.06 -26.43 25.22
N ALA A 150 36.10 -26.82 24.50
CA ALA A 150 36.82 -28.08 24.72
C ALA A 150 37.53 -28.15 26.09
N GLN A 151 38.01 -27.02 26.60
CA GLN A 151 38.63 -26.94 27.95
C GLN A 151 37.61 -27.05 29.08
N ARG A 152 36.38 -26.57 28.90
CA ARG A 152 35.31 -26.69 29.90
C ARG A 152 34.66 -28.06 29.98
N ALA A 153 34.87 -28.92 28.98
CA ALA A 153 34.35 -30.27 28.91
C ALA A 153 35.26 -31.34 29.49
N ARG A 154 36.43 -30.93 30.05
CA ARG A 154 37.39 -31.78 30.74
C ARG A 154 37.33 -31.56 32.25
#